data_64d92673b53085963d00e0c5372b093c
#
_entry.id   64d92673b53085963d00e0c5372b093c
#
_cell.length_a   1.000
_cell.length_b   1.000
_cell.length_c   1.000
_cell.angle_alpha   90.00
_cell.angle_beta   90.00
_cell.angle_gamma   90.00
#
_symmetry.space_group_name_H-M   'P 1'
#
loop_
_entity.id
_entity.type
_entity.pdbx_description
1 polymer ?
#
loop_
_entity_poly.entity_id
_entity_poly.type
_entity_poly.pdbx_seq_one_letter_code
_entity_poly.pdbx_strand_id
1 'polypeptide(L)'
;MKVTFFTLSMAMGGAERVIKNLAEKYAEQGHQVSIITCFKAKEEYIIASGIKRVVLEQAETQQLNKVLRFARRRKRLVRELEKIQSDVLICFLPEPCLLALSMKFNIQCPIIISERSDPNVLYGKGMFSFVVRKMYNKADGCVFQTEGARVYFDDKIQKKSCIIINPLNEAFLDDPYTGVREKEIVTVGRLYKAKNQAMMIRAFARFHEKCPEYHLTIYGEGSLREKLQQLIEQCHMTEHITLYGQTTKIYDRIHKASLFVISSNYEGMPNALLEAMAIGVPVVATDCPCGGPGSLIEDCVNGRLIPVGDESALYQVFLDMSENSEQYAEYAKKALKIREEANPTKICRLWQEYINRVMDSNANCQ
;
A
#
# COMPACT_ATOMS: atom_id res chain seq x y z
N MET A 1 -23.67 12.52 1.84
CA MET A 1 -23.06 11.82 3.00
C MET A 1 -21.83 12.59 3.45
N LYS A 2 -21.57 12.64 4.77
CA LYS A 2 -20.37 13.24 5.38
C LYS A 2 -19.38 12.15 5.74
N VAL A 3 -18.35 11.97 4.93
CA VAL A 3 -17.32 10.92 5.11
C VAL A 3 -16.08 11.53 5.74
N THR A 4 -15.60 10.93 6.82
CA THR A 4 -14.36 11.35 7.46
C THR A 4 -13.32 10.25 7.41
N PHE A 5 -12.17 10.55 6.80
CA PHE A 5 -10.98 9.69 6.85
C PHE A 5 -10.10 10.10 8.02
N PHE A 6 -9.56 9.12 8.73
CA PHE A 6 -8.63 9.35 9.83
C PHE A 6 -7.35 8.55 9.65
N THR A 7 -6.22 9.24 9.65
CA THR A 7 -4.89 8.63 9.47
C THR A 7 -3.82 9.34 10.30
N LEU A 8 -2.59 8.85 10.27
CA LEU A 8 -1.48 9.41 11.04
C LEU A 8 -1.05 10.78 10.49
N SER A 9 -0.84 10.88 9.20
CA SER A 9 -0.49 12.10 8.44
C SER A 9 -0.95 11.90 6.99
N MET A 10 -0.66 12.83 6.10
CA MET A 10 -0.80 12.66 4.64
C MET A 10 0.56 12.58 3.94
N ALA A 11 1.56 12.04 4.63
CA ALA A 11 2.88 11.80 4.04
C ALA A 11 2.76 10.97 2.75
N MET A 12 3.80 11.01 1.91
CA MET A 12 3.78 10.37 0.58
C MET A 12 3.92 8.83 0.67
N GLY A 13 2.99 8.18 1.39
CA GLY A 13 2.88 6.74 1.57
C GLY A 13 1.78 6.10 0.73
N GLY A 14 1.75 4.75 0.72
CA GLY A 14 0.76 4.00 -0.05
C GLY A 14 -0.66 4.08 0.51
N ALA A 15 -0.82 4.06 1.84
CA ALA A 15 -2.12 4.18 2.50
C ALA A 15 -2.71 5.59 2.33
N GLU A 16 -1.88 6.61 2.46
CA GLU A 16 -2.25 8.02 2.31
C GLU A 16 -2.68 8.33 0.87
N ARG A 17 -2.02 7.69 -0.11
CA ARG A 17 -2.42 7.78 -1.52
C ARG A 17 -3.83 7.20 -1.76
N VAL A 18 -4.14 6.06 -1.14
CA VAL A 18 -5.49 5.49 -1.21
C VAL A 18 -6.52 6.42 -0.60
N ILE A 19 -6.22 7.02 0.56
CA ILE A 19 -7.10 8.02 1.19
C ILE A 19 -7.34 9.20 0.25
N LYS A 20 -6.26 9.73 -0.35
CA LYS A 20 -6.36 10.84 -1.31
C LYS A 20 -7.31 10.48 -2.45
N ASN A 21 -7.07 9.34 -3.12
CA ASN A 21 -7.85 8.92 -4.28
C ASN A 21 -9.34 8.72 -3.92
N LEU A 22 -9.64 8.04 -2.80
CA LEU A 22 -11.03 7.85 -2.34
C LEU A 22 -11.68 9.18 -1.95
N ALA A 23 -10.97 10.04 -1.25
CA ALA A 23 -11.48 11.33 -0.79
C ALA A 23 -11.84 12.25 -1.96
N GLU A 24 -10.98 12.31 -2.98
CA GLU A 24 -11.21 13.10 -4.19
C GLU A 24 -12.41 12.55 -4.98
N LYS A 25 -12.50 11.22 -5.19
CA LYS A 25 -13.64 10.61 -5.87
C LYS A 25 -14.96 10.82 -5.13
N TYR A 26 -14.98 10.74 -3.80
CA TYR A 26 -16.20 11.06 -3.04
C TYR A 26 -16.56 12.53 -3.10
N ALA A 27 -15.60 13.44 -3.11
CA ALA A 27 -15.87 14.86 -3.29
C ALA A 27 -16.44 15.16 -4.68
N GLU A 28 -15.90 14.53 -5.74
CA GLU A 28 -16.44 14.61 -7.12
C GLU A 28 -17.90 14.11 -7.21
N GLN A 29 -18.27 13.11 -6.40
CA GLN A 29 -19.63 12.56 -6.30
C GLN A 29 -20.56 13.41 -5.41
N GLY A 30 -20.11 14.58 -4.95
CA GLY A 30 -20.92 15.51 -4.14
C GLY A 30 -21.00 15.14 -2.65
N HIS A 31 -20.17 14.24 -2.14
CA HIS A 31 -20.09 13.98 -0.71
C HIS A 31 -19.27 15.05 0.02
N GLN A 32 -19.63 15.35 1.27
CA GLN A 32 -18.82 16.20 2.13
C GLN A 32 -17.70 15.37 2.73
N VAL A 33 -16.45 15.63 2.33
CA VAL A 33 -15.30 14.85 2.75
C VAL A 33 -14.42 15.64 3.71
N SER A 34 -14.00 14.97 4.77
CA SER A 34 -13.03 15.49 5.73
C SER A 34 -11.87 14.49 5.91
N ILE A 35 -10.65 15.01 6.06
CA ILE A 35 -9.48 14.21 6.42
C ILE A 35 -8.95 14.74 7.74
N ILE A 36 -8.98 13.89 8.77
CA ILE A 36 -8.37 14.14 10.06
C ILE A 36 -7.02 13.43 10.12
N THR A 37 -5.98 14.12 10.62
CA THR A 37 -4.69 13.47 10.86
C THR A 37 -4.18 13.75 12.25
N CYS A 38 -3.35 12.84 12.77
CA CYS A 38 -2.70 13.04 14.06
C CYS A 38 -1.75 14.24 14.03
N PHE A 39 -0.91 14.33 13.01
CA PHE A 39 0.05 15.42 12.82
C PHE A 39 0.20 15.81 11.35
N LYS A 40 0.93 16.90 11.07
CA LYS A 40 1.33 17.31 9.72
C LYS A 40 2.75 16.82 9.44
N ALA A 41 2.95 16.06 8.37
CA ALA A 41 4.27 15.64 7.92
C ALA A 41 5.01 16.78 7.20
N LYS A 42 6.33 16.63 7.04
CA LYS A 42 7.17 17.60 6.33
C LYS A 42 6.80 17.70 4.85
N GLU A 43 6.52 16.56 4.24
CA GLU A 43 6.07 16.42 2.85
C GLU A 43 4.76 15.64 2.84
N GLU A 44 3.73 16.17 2.20
CA GLU A 44 2.40 15.58 2.16
C GLU A 44 1.81 15.64 0.75
N TYR A 45 0.88 14.72 0.46
CA TYR A 45 0.06 14.81 -0.73
C TYR A 45 -0.75 16.10 -0.74
N ILE A 46 -0.82 16.75 -1.91
CA ILE A 46 -1.74 17.86 -2.17
C ILE A 46 -3.16 17.27 -2.26
N ILE A 47 -4.07 17.83 -1.49
CA ILE A 47 -5.48 17.43 -1.41
C ILE A 47 -6.33 18.49 -2.09
N ALA A 48 -7.35 18.07 -2.84
CA ALA A 48 -8.27 18.95 -3.53
C ALA A 48 -8.93 19.98 -2.56
N SER A 49 -9.13 21.19 -3.02
CA SER A 49 -9.59 22.35 -2.22
C SER A 49 -10.97 22.16 -1.56
N GLY A 50 -11.82 21.29 -2.10
CA GLY A 50 -13.14 20.98 -1.53
C GLY A 50 -13.13 20.02 -0.33
N ILE A 51 -11.99 19.47 0.05
CA ILE A 51 -11.85 18.49 1.13
C ILE A 51 -11.35 19.19 2.41
N LYS A 52 -12.14 19.09 3.48
CA LYS A 52 -11.77 19.69 4.78
C LYS A 52 -10.60 18.94 5.42
N ARG A 53 -9.52 19.63 5.72
CA ARG A 53 -8.36 19.09 6.44
C ARG A 53 -8.34 19.52 7.91
N VAL A 54 -8.18 18.57 8.83
CA VAL A 54 -8.02 18.79 10.28
C VAL A 54 -6.78 18.09 10.79
N VAL A 55 -5.93 18.80 11.52
CA VAL A 55 -4.72 18.24 12.17
C VAL A 55 -4.95 18.25 13.68
N LEU A 56 -4.86 17.08 14.34
CA LEU A 56 -5.11 16.95 15.78
C LEU A 56 -3.99 17.53 16.65
N GLU A 57 -2.74 17.46 16.21
CA GLU A 57 -1.62 18.03 16.94
C GLU A 57 -1.37 19.48 16.55
N GLN A 58 -1.17 20.32 17.56
CA GLN A 58 -0.60 21.66 17.43
C GLN A 58 0.87 21.60 17.85
N ALA A 59 1.65 22.63 17.52
CA ALA A 59 3.08 22.71 17.87
C ALA A 59 3.36 22.41 19.35
N GLU A 60 2.52 22.93 20.24
CA GLU A 60 2.60 22.70 21.69
C GLU A 60 2.37 21.24 22.10
N THR A 61 1.60 20.49 21.31
CA THR A 61 1.30 19.07 21.59
C THR A 61 2.50 18.17 21.33
N GLN A 62 3.38 18.56 20.42
CA GLN A 62 4.57 17.77 20.07
C GLN A 62 5.59 17.66 21.21
N GLN A 63 5.60 18.63 22.12
CA GLN A 63 6.49 18.66 23.30
C GLN A 63 6.03 17.75 24.44
N LEU A 64 4.80 17.23 24.38
CA LEU A 64 4.24 16.38 25.42
C LEU A 64 4.79 14.94 25.36
N ASN A 65 4.81 14.30 26.53
CA ASN A 65 5.06 12.86 26.58
C ASN A 65 3.97 12.06 25.81
N LYS A 66 4.29 10.84 25.42
CA LYS A 66 3.42 9.99 24.58
C LYS A 66 2.01 9.79 25.16
N VAL A 67 1.89 9.66 26.49
CA VAL A 67 0.61 9.41 27.17
C VAL A 67 -0.30 10.64 27.10
N LEU A 68 0.21 11.81 27.46
CA LEU A 68 -0.54 13.07 27.39
C LEU A 68 -0.92 13.43 25.94
N ARG A 69 -0.02 13.19 25.00
CA ARG A 69 -0.28 13.37 23.58
C ARG A 69 -1.42 12.48 23.10
N PHE A 70 -1.40 11.20 23.46
CA PHE A 70 -2.49 10.26 23.14
C PHE A 70 -3.82 10.71 23.75
N ALA A 71 -3.85 11.12 25.01
CA ALA A 71 -5.06 11.61 25.67
C ALA A 71 -5.62 12.90 25.01
N ARG A 72 -4.75 13.85 24.62
CA ARG A 72 -5.18 15.06 23.89
C ARG A 72 -5.72 14.73 22.50
N ARG A 73 -5.07 13.83 21.74
CA ARG A 73 -5.56 13.37 20.44
C ARG A 73 -6.96 12.77 20.56
N ARG A 74 -7.22 11.92 21.57
CA ARG A 74 -8.54 11.33 21.84
C ARG A 74 -9.62 12.39 22.01
N LYS A 75 -9.42 13.33 22.96
CA LYS A 75 -10.38 14.40 23.24
C LYS A 75 -10.64 15.27 22.02
N ARG A 76 -9.58 15.58 21.26
CA ARG A 76 -9.71 16.43 20.07
C ARG A 76 -10.38 15.71 18.92
N LEU A 77 -10.12 14.42 18.71
CA LEU A 77 -10.79 13.61 17.70
C LEU A 77 -12.32 13.64 17.89
N VAL A 78 -12.80 13.36 19.09
CA VAL A 78 -14.25 13.38 19.40
C VAL A 78 -14.84 14.75 19.10
N ARG A 79 -14.22 15.84 19.62
CA ARG A 79 -14.68 17.21 19.38
C ARG A 79 -14.74 17.57 17.88
N GLU A 80 -13.75 17.18 17.09
CA GLU A 80 -13.75 17.50 15.66
C GLU A 80 -14.79 16.66 14.90
N LEU A 81 -15.03 15.40 15.28
CA LEU A 81 -16.09 14.57 14.72
C LEU A 81 -17.48 15.15 15.03
N GLU A 82 -17.72 15.62 16.25
CA GLU A 82 -18.95 16.32 16.63
C GLU A 82 -19.20 17.57 15.78
N LYS A 83 -18.16 18.39 15.54
CA LYS A 83 -18.25 19.58 14.68
C LYS A 83 -18.52 19.23 13.19
N ILE A 84 -17.92 18.15 12.70
CA ILE A 84 -18.09 17.68 11.33
C ILE A 84 -19.45 17.01 11.16
N GLN A 85 -19.99 16.40 12.23
CA GLN A 85 -21.19 15.56 12.19
C GLN A 85 -21.04 14.44 11.14
N SER A 86 -19.94 13.68 11.25
CA SER A 86 -19.63 12.60 10.31
C SER A 86 -20.69 11.51 10.31
N ASP A 87 -21.11 11.07 9.13
CA ASP A 87 -21.98 9.90 8.97
C ASP A 87 -21.18 8.61 9.12
N VAL A 88 -19.90 8.62 8.79
CA VAL A 88 -18.97 7.47 8.92
C VAL A 88 -17.54 7.95 9.16
N LEU A 89 -16.81 7.23 10.01
CA LEU A 89 -15.37 7.42 10.25
C LEU A 89 -14.59 6.23 9.70
N ILE A 90 -13.70 6.47 8.74
CA ILE A 90 -12.85 5.45 8.12
C ILE A 90 -11.41 5.66 8.59
N CYS A 91 -10.87 4.69 9.35
CA CYS A 91 -9.55 4.79 9.95
C CYS A 91 -8.53 3.97 9.18
N PHE A 92 -7.38 4.57 8.91
CA PHE A 92 -6.23 3.94 8.25
C PHE A 92 -5.03 3.95 9.17
N LEU A 93 -4.19 2.94 9.08
CA LEU A 93 -2.99 2.71 9.89
C LEU A 93 -3.29 2.34 11.36
N PRO A 94 -2.41 1.56 12.01
CA PRO A 94 -2.68 0.97 13.33
C PRO A 94 -2.98 1.98 14.44
N GLU A 95 -2.17 3.04 14.57
CA GLU A 95 -2.32 4.00 15.66
C GLU A 95 -3.64 4.79 15.58
N PRO A 96 -4.06 5.39 14.43
CA PRO A 96 -5.37 6.00 14.28
C PRO A 96 -6.53 5.03 14.52
N CYS A 97 -6.42 3.78 14.03
CA CYS A 97 -7.42 2.75 14.26
C CYS A 97 -7.62 2.46 15.76
N LEU A 98 -6.54 2.19 16.48
CA LEU A 98 -6.59 1.93 17.91
C LEU A 98 -7.07 3.15 18.72
N LEU A 99 -6.67 4.36 18.29
CA LEU A 99 -7.13 5.59 18.91
C LEU A 99 -8.65 5.77 18.77
N ALA A 100 -9.19 5.63 17.57
CA ALA A 100 -10.63 5.72 17.33
C ALA A 100 -11.40 4.63 18.08
N LEU A 101 -10.96 3.39 18.05
CA LEU A 101 -11.59 2.27 18.77
C LEU A 101 -11.54 2.43 20.30
N SER A 102 -10.51 3.08 20.82
CA SER A 102 -10.46 3.41 22.27
C SER A 102 -11.53 4.41 22.69
N MET A 103 -12.12 5.14 21.73
CA MET A 103 -13.16 6.15 21.93
C MET A 103 -14.52 5.73 21.34
N LYS A 104 -14.72 4.44 21.01
CA LYS A 104 -15.94 3.93 20.35
C LYS A 104 -17.23 4.42 21.01
N PHE A 105 -17.31 4.43 22.33
CA PHE A 105 -18.50 4.87 23.07
C PHE A 105 -18.74 6.40 23.02
N ASN A 106 -17.74 7.18 22.63
CA ASN A 106 -17.83 8.63 22.51
C ASN A 106 -18.02 9.08 21.05
N ILE A 107 -17.86 8.18 20.09
CA ILE A 107 -18.01 8.44 18.66
C ILE A 107 -19.37 7.90 18.23
N GLN A 108 -20.24 8.79 17.76
CA GLN A 108 -21.63 8.46 17.43
C GLN A 108 -21.78 7.79 16.06
N CYS A 109 -20.87 8.07 15.13
CA CYS A 109 -20.93 7.46 13.80
C CYS A 109 -20.25 6.06 13.78
N PRO A 110 -20.61 5.21 12.82
CA PRO A 110 -19.91 3.95 12.56
C PRO A 110 -18.42 4.17 12.31
N ILE A 111 -17.60 3.22 12.84
CA ILE A 111 -16.15 3.20 12.64
C ILE A 111 -15.80 2.02 11.75
N ILE A 112 -15.26 2.32 10.57
CA ILE A 112 -14.69 1.33 9.65
C ILE A 112 -13.17 1.39 9.75
N ILE A 113 -12.53 0.25 9.94
CA ILE A 113 -11.08 0.10 9.96
C ILE A 113 -10.60 -0.34 8.59
N SER A 114 -9.50 0.21 8.11
CA SER A 114 -8.80 -0.24 6.92
C SER A 114 -7.42 -0.74 7.28
N GLU A 115 -7.24 -2.08 7.30
CA GLU A 115 -5.93 -2.70 7.52
C GLU A 115 -5.15 -2.75 6.20
N ARG A 116 -3.92 -2.21 6.21
CA ARG A 116 -3.13 -1.98 5.00
C ARG A 116 -1.76 -2.63 5.00
N SER A 117 -1.49 -3.45 6.00
CA SER A 117 -0.19 -4.06 6.21
C SER A 117 -0.34 -5.54 6.54
N ASP A 118 0.77 -6.26 6.63
CA ASP A 118 0.74 -7.60 7.20
C ASP A 118 0.56 -7.53 8.73
N PRO A 119 -0.59 -7.95 9.28
CA PRO A 119 -0.85 -7.86 10.71
C PRO A 119 0.03 -8.80 11.54
N ASN A 120 0.55 -9.89 10.95
CA ASN A 120 1.49 -10.79 11.63
C ASN A 120 2.80 -10.06 11.95
N VAL A 121 3.27 -9.21 11.04
CA VAL A 121 4.48 -8.41 11.24
C VAL A 121 4.22 -7.23 12.16
N LEU A 122 3.08 -6.54 12.00
CA LEU A 122 2.76 -5.34 12.79
C LEU A 122 2.45 -5.64 14.24
N TYR A 123 1.64 -6.64 14.50
CA TYR A 123 1.14 -6.94 15.83
C TYR A 123 1.78 -8.18 16.44
N GLY A 124 2.43 -9.02 15.62
CA GLY A 124 3.12 -10.23 16.04
C GLY A 124 2.19 -11.25 16.72
N LYS A 125 2.74 -11.91 17.73
CA LYS A 125 2.04 -12.89 18.59
C LYS A 125 2.10 -12.42 20.04
N GLY A 126 1.20 -12.92 20.89
CA GLY A 126 1.20 -12.65 22.32
C GLY A 126 0.18 -11.62 22.78
N MET A 127 0.39 -11.01 23.96
CA MET A 127 -0.59 -10.14 24.63
C MET A 127 -0.98 -8.92 23.81
N PHE A 128 -0.02 -8.28 23.14
CA PHE A 128 -0.32 -7.11 22.29
C PHE A 128 -1.24 -7.46 21.11
N SER A 129 -0.93 -8.56 20.42
CA SER A 129 -1.77 -9.11 19.35
C SER A 129 -3.19 -9.40 19.85
N PHE A 130 -3.31 -10.05 21.01
CA PHE A 130 -4.60 -10.34 21.62
C PHE A 130 -5.40 -9.05 21.89
N VAL A 131 -4.78 -8.04 22.49
CA VAL A 131 -5.44 -6.75 22.76
C VAL A 131 -5.89 -6.08 21.46
N VAL A 132 -5.05 -6.04 20.43
CA VAL A 132 -5.39 -5.45 19.14
C VAL A 132 -6.59 -6.16 18.52
N ARG A 133 -6.60 -7.49 18.46
CA ARG A 133 -7.74 -8.26 17.93
C ARG A 133 -9.03 -7.98 18.69
N LYS A 134 -8.99 -7.92 20.03
CA LYS A 134 -10.15 -7.54 20.86
C LYS A 134 -10.60 -6.10 20.61
N MET A 135 -9.69 -5.18 20.36
CA MET A 135 -10.05 -3.81 19.99
C MET A 135 -10.72 -3.75 18.61
N TYR A 136 -10.17 -4.44 17.61
CA TYR A 136 -10.76 -4.51 16.26
C TYR A 136 -12.20 -5.05 16.28
N ASN A 137 -12.52 -5.97 17.18
CA ASN A 137 -13.90 -6.47 17.37
C ASN A 137 -14.93 -5.39 17.75
N LYS A 138 -14.47 -4.20 18.20
CA LYS A 138 -15.34 -3.04 18.49
C LYS A 138 -15.67 -2.22 17.24
N ALA A 139 -14.96 -2.41 16.14
CA ALA A 139 -15.27 -1.74 14.90
C ALA A 139 -16.65 -2.18 14.37
N ASP A 140 -17.32 -1.30 13.66
CA ASP A 140 -18.58 -1.59 12.98
C ASP A 140 -18.33 -2.31 11.65
N GLY A 141 -17.17 -2.09 11.05
CA GLY A 141 -16.69 -2.79 9.86
C GLY A 141 -15.17 -2.79 9.75
N CYS A 142 -14.65 -3.65 8.86
CA CYS A 142 -13.23 -3.69 8.52
C CYS A 142 -13.03 -3.99 7.04
N VAL A 143 -12.15 -3.24 6.40
CA VAL A 143 -11.69 -3.50 5.02
C VAL A 143 -10.28 -4.04 5.09
N PHE A 144 -10.11 -5.27 4.64
CA PHE A 144 -8.81 -5.91 4.43
C PHE A 144 -8.41 -5.83 2.96
N GLN A 145 -7.13 -6.01 2.67
CA GLN A 145 -6.64 -6.06 1.30
C GLN A 145 -6.47 -7.50 0.80
N THR A 146 -6.28 -8.44 1.71
CA THR A 146 -6.01 -9.86 1.42
C THR A 146 -6.75 -10.75 2.41
N GLU A 147 -6.99 -11.98 2.00
CA GLU A 147 -7.52 -13.02 2.88
C GLU A 147 -6.56 -13.33 4.03
N GLY A 148 -5.23 -13.37 3.74
CA GLY A 148 -4.21 -13.58 4.77
C GLY A 148 -4.23 -12.54 5.88
N ALA A 149 -4.53 -11.27 5.55
CA ALA A 149 -4.72 -10.24 6.56
C ALA A 149 -6.02 -10.44 7.36
N ARG A 150 -7.10 -10.87 6.69
CA ARG A 150 -8.42 -11.08 7.33
C ARG A 150 -8.39 -12.20 8.37
N VAL A 151 -7.80 -13.33 8.04
CA VAL A 151 -7.78 -14.52 8.93
C VAL A 151 -6.91 -14.35 10.19
N TYR A 152 -6.08 -13.32 10.25
CA TYR A 152 -5.35 -12.97 11.47
C TYR A 152 -6.28 -12.54 12.61
N PHE A 153 -7.43 -11.95 12.30
CA PHE A 153 -8.37 -11.39 13.26
C PHE A 153 -9.47 -12.38 13.65
N ASP A 154 -10.17 -12.10 14.77
CA ASP A 154 -11.24 -12.95 15.29
C ASP A 154 -12.44 -12.98 14.32
N ASP A 155 -13.19 -14.10 14.31
CA ASP A 155 -14.41 -14.31 13.50
C ASP A 155 -15.42 -13.17 13.61
N LYS A 156 -15.48 -12.53 14.79
CA LYS A 156 -16.41 -11.42 15.03
C LYS A 156 -16.20 -10.26 14.06
N ILE A 157 -14.93 -9.89 13.78
CA ILE A 157 -14.63 -8.82 12.83
C ILE A 157 -14.60 -9.36 11.39
N GLN A 158 -14.18 -10.61 11.19
CA GLN A 158 -14.20 -11.22 9.86
C GLN A 158 -15.62 -11.20 9.25
N LYS A 159 -16.66 -11.53 10.05
CA LYS A 159 -18.08 -11.49 9.62
C LYS A 159 -18.57 -10.10 9.23
N LYS A 160 -17.95 -9.05 9.75
CA LYS A 160 -18.26 -7.64 9.46
C LYS A 160 -17.32 -7.02 8.43
N SER A 161 -16.46 -7.81 7.81
CA SER A 161 -15.43 -7.31 6.92
C SER A 161 -15.71 -7.57 5.45
N CYS A 162 -14.92 -6.93 4.61
CA CYS A 162 -14.78 -7.24 3.20
C CYS A 162 -13.31 -7.12 2.77
N ILE A 163 -13.00 -7.68 1.59
CA ILE A 163 -11.71 -7.49 0.94
C ILE A 163 -11.91 -6.49 -0.18
N ILE A 164 -11.17 -5.36 -0.12
CA ILE A 164 -11.12 -4.37 -1.19
C ILE A 164 -9.67 -4.03 -1.44
N ILE A 165 -9.21 -4.31 -2.66
CA ILE A 165 -7.85 -4.02 -3.11
C ILE A 165 -7.63 -2.50 -3.25
N ASN A 166 -6.38 -2.08 -3.45
CA ASN A 166 -6.06 -0.68 -3.67
C ASN A 166 -6.55 -0.21 -5.05
N PRO A 167 -7.06 1.02 -5.16
CA PRO A 167 -7.32 1.62 -6.47
C PRO A 167 -6.01 1.94 -7.18
N LEU A 168 -5.97 1.74 -8.49
CA LEU A 168 -4.92 2.26 -9.34
C LEU A 168 -4.92 3.81 -9.32
N ASN A 169 -3.76 4.40 -9.58
CA ASN A 169 -3.70 5.80 -9.95
C ASN A 169 -4.09 5.94 -11.43
N GLU A 170 -4.93 6.92 -11.77
CA GLU A 170 -5.40 7.14 -13.14
C GLU A 170 -4.25 7.34 -14.15
N ALA A 171 -3.13 7.91 -13.72
CA ALA A 171 -1.92 8.05 -14.54
C ALA A 171 -1.33 6.72 -15.03
N PHE A 172 -1.75 5.57 -14.49
CA PHE A 172 -1.33 4.23 -14.93
C PHE A 172 -2.40 3.53 -15.78
N LEU A 173 -3.40 4.24 -16.24
CA LEU A 173 -4.46 3.73 -17.12
C LEU A 173 -4.25 4.15 -18.58
N ASP A 174 -3.17 4.87 -18.91
CA ASP A 174 -2.79 5.17 -20.29
C ASP A 174 -2.47 3.88 -21.06
N ASP A 175 -2.43 3.96 -22.39
CA ASP A 175 -2.20 2.78 -23.23
C ASP A 175 -0.91 2.06 -22.86
N PRO A 176 -0.94 0.72 -22.74
CA PRO A 176 0.26 -0.06 -22.42
C PRO A 176 1.31 0.07 -23.52
N TYR A 177 2.58 0.07 -23.11
CA TYR A 177 3.68 0.10 -24.06
C TYR A 177 3.73 -1.22 -24.87
N THR A 178 3.73 -1.09 -26.20
CA THR A 178 3.75 -2.22 -27.15
C THR A 178 5.06 -2.34 -27.95
N GLY A 179 6.04 -1.45 -27.69
CA GLY A 179 7.34 -1.45 -28.36
C GLY A 179 8.31 -2.48 -27.80
N VAL A 180 9.52 -2.50 -28.35
CA VAL A 180 10.62 -3.33 -27.84
C VAL A 180 11.05 -2.81 -26.46
N ARG A 181 11.09 -3.70 -25.47
CA ARG A 181 11.46 -3.34 -24.10
C ARG A 181 12.97 -3.09 -23.98
N GLU A 182 13.31 -2.13 -23.16
CA GLU A 182 14.70 -1.79 -22.82
C GLU A 182 15.30 -2.91 -21.95
N LYS A 183 16.62 -3.13 -22.05
CA LYS A 183 17.33 -4.11 -21.21
C LYS A 183 17.49 -3.57 -19.78
N GLU A 184 16.36 -3.25 -19.16
CA GLU A 184 16.29 -2.64 -17.84
C GLU A 184 15.38 -3.44 -16.92
N ILE A 185 15.88 -3.77 -15.73
CA ILE A 185 15.12 -4.34 -14.62
C ILE A 185 14.86 -3.22 -13.62
N VAL A 186 13.64 -3.09 -13.15
CA VAL A 186 13.26 -1.96 -12.28
C VAL A 186 12.54 -2.42 -11.02
N THR A 187 12.68 -1.63 -9.95
CA THR A 187 11.85 -1.74 -8.75
C THR A 187 11.50 -0.37 -8.21
N VAL A 188 10.35 -0.27 -7.55
CA VAL A 188 9.86 0.94 -6.91
C VAL A 188 9.49 0.67 -5.47
N GLY A 189 10.14 1.35 -4.54
CA GLY A 189 9.81 1.19 -3.12
C GLY A 189 10.79 1.85 -2.18
N ARG A 190 10.36 2.06 -0.93
CA ARG A 190 11.22 2.64 0.10
C ARG A 190 12.43 1.74 0.37
N LEU A 191 13.61 2.33 0.57
CA LEU A 191 14.84 1.60 0.87
C LEU A 191 14.88 1.19 2.36
N TYR A 192 14.05 0.20 2.71
CA TYR A 192 13.93 -0.36 4.08
C TYR A 192 14.05 -1.88 4.06
N LYS A 193 14.39 -2.45 5.23
CA LYS A 193 14.60 -3.89 5.41
C LYS A 193 13.45 -4.76 4.87
N ALA A 194 12.21 -4.26 4.95
CA ALA A 194 11.04 -4.96 4.42
C ALA A 194 11.11 -5.25 2.92
N LYS A 195 11.71 -4.34 2.15
CA LYS A 195 11.77 -4.43 0.68
C LYS A 195 12.90 -5.31 0.14
N ASN A 196 13.88 -5.65 0.98
CA ASN A 196 14.97 -6.60 0.69
C ASN A 196 15.67 -6.39 -0.66
N GLN A 197 15.92 -5.11 -1.03
CA GLN A 197 16.64 -4.78 -2.27
C GLN A 197 18.04 -5.40 -2.30
N ALA A 198 18.63 -5.72 -1.15
CA ALA A 198 19.93 -6.38 -1.08
C ALA A 198 19.93 -7.75 -1.77
N MET A 199 18.85 -8.55 -1.61
CA MET A 199 18.68 -9.81 -2.34
C MET A 199 18.65 -9.57 -3.85
N MET A 200 17.91 -8.57 -4.30
CA MET A 200 17.80 -8.21 -5.72
C MET A 200 19.15 -7.79 -6.31
N ILE A 201 19.93 -6.97 -5.59
CA ILE A 201 21.27 -6.53 -6.02
C ILE A 201 22.19 -7.74 -6.22
N ARG A 202 22.22 -8.70 -5.29
CA ARG A 202 23.06 -9.89 -5.41
C ARG A 202 22.60 -10.83 -6.53
N ALA A 203 21.28 -11.05 -6.67
CA ALA A 203 20.73 -11.84 -7.77
C ALA A 203 21.07 -11.19 -9.14
N PHE A 204 20.95 -9.87 -9.23
CA PHE A 204 21.29 -9.13 -10.44
C PHE A 204 22.78 -9.18 -10.76
N ALA A 205 23.68 -9.05 -9.78
CA ALA A 205 25.12 -9.15 -10.00
C ALA A 205 25.50 -10.49 -10.64
N ARG A 206 24.95 -11.60 -10.14
CA ARG A 206 25.15 -12.95 -10.75
C ARG A 206 24.55 -13.05 -12.16
N PHE A 207 23.39 -12.43 -12.39
CA PHE A 207 22.74 -12.41 -13.70
C PHE A 207 23.56 -11.62 -14.72
N HIS A 208 24.09 -10.49 -14.33
CA HIS A 208 24.88 -9.59 -15.17
C HIS A 208 26.15 -10.25 -15.72
N GLU A 209 26.74 -11.23 -15.03
CA GLU A 209 27.87 -12.02 -15.55
C GLU A 209 27.53 -12.75 -16.86
N LYS A 210 26.26 -13.10 -17.09
CA LYS A 210 25.79 -13.78 -18.30
C LYS A 210 25.11 -12.83 -19.29
N CYS A 211 24.51 -11.77 -18.81
CA CYS A 211 23.74 -10.81 -19.58
C CYS A 211 24.20 -9.36 -19.29
N PRO A 212 25.41 -8.98 -19.71
CA PRO A 212 26.03 -7.70 -19.35
C PRO A 212 25.35 -6.47 -19.94
N GLU A 213 24.44 -6.62 -20.88
CA GLU A 213 23.67 -5.53 -21.48
C GLU A 213 22.50 -5.04 -20.61
N TYR A 214 22.19 -5.73 -19.49
CA TYR A 214 21.12 -5.33 -18.61
C TYR A 214 21.58 -4.36 -17.53
N HIS A 215 20.66 -3.47 -17.13
CA HIS A 215 20.81 -2.55 -16.01
C HIS A 215 19.73 -2.77 -14.97
N LEU A 216 20.00 -2.42 -13.72
CA LEU A 216 19.02 -2.44 -12.63
C LEU A 216 18.83 -1.02 -12.08
N THR A 217 17.59 -0.52 -12.12
CA THR A 217 17.26 0.79 -11.53
C THR A 217 16.30 0.62 -10.34
N ILE A 218 16.72 1.16 -9.20
CA ILE A 218 15.97 1.12 -7.94
C ILE A 218 15.45 2.52 -7.64
N TYR A 219 14.13 2.71 -7.74
CA TYR A 219 13.45 3.96 -7.44
C TYR A 219 12.96 3.98 -6.00
N GLY A 220 13.33 5.02 -5.27
CA GLY A 220 12.90 5.25 -3.89
C GLY A 220 14.02 5.76 -2.99
N GLU A 221 13.64 6.13 -1.77
CA GLU A 221 14.53 6.61 -0.72
C GLU A 221 14.30 5.85 0.58
N GLY A 222 15.27 5.89 1.49
CA GLY A 222 15.14 5.28 2.80
C GLY A 222 16.44 5.09 3.55
N SER A 223 16.31 4.59 4.77
CA SER A 223 17.44 4.45 5.71
C SER A 223 18.53 3.45 5.28
N LEU A 224 18.28 2.64 4.27
CA LEU A 224 19.25 1.66 3.77
C LEU A 224 20.06 2.16 2.56
N ARG A 225 19.84 3.39 2.06
CA ARG A 225 20.50 3.90 0.85
C ARG A 225 22.01 3.69 0.87
N GLU A 226 22.68 4.15 1.93
CA GLU A 226 24.14 4.02 2.04
C GLU A 226 24.61 2.56 2.06
N LYS A 227 23.87 1.68 2.80
CA LYS A 227 24.20 0.25 2.85
C LYS A 227 24.03 -0.45 1.51
N LEU A 228 22.99 -0.07 0.75
CA LEU A 228 22.76 -0.62 -0.58
C LEU A 228 23.81 -0.12 -1.56
N GLN A 229 24.22 1.14 -1.45
CA GLN A 229 25.33 1.68 -2.27
C GLN A 229 26.63 0.93 -2.01
N GLN A 230 26.99 0.70 -0.74
CA GLN A 230 28.16 -0.11 -0.37
C GLN A 230 28.06 -1.54 -0.92
N LEU A 231 26.88 -2.16 -0.90
CA LEU A 231 26.67 -3.49 -1.47
C LEU A 231 26.87 -3.51 -2.98
N ILE A 232 26.40 -2.48 -3.71
CA ILE A 232 26.59 -2.33 -5.14
C ILE A 232 28.10 -2.23 -5.48
N GLU A 233 28.85 -1.47 -4.71
CA GLU A 233 30.31 -1.34 -4.85
C GLU A 233 31.02 -2.68 -4.57
N GLN A 234 30.65 -3.39 -3.52
CA GLN A 234 31.17 -4.71 -3.18
C GLN A 234 30.90 -5.76 -4.27
N CYS A 235 29.76 -5.66 -4.96
CA CYS A 235 29.43 -6.52 -6.09
C CYS A 235 30.03 -6.04 -7.40
N HIS A 236 30.82 -4.95 -7.43
CA HIS A 236 31.38 -4.34 -8.65
C HIS A 236 30.35 -3.92 -9.68
N MET A 237 29.14 -3.46 -9.22
CA MET A 237 27.99 -3.16 -10.08
C MET A 237 27.70 -1.65 -10.18
N THR A 238 28.62 -0.78 -9.85
CA THR A 238 28.41 0.68 -9.78
C THR A 238 27.94 1.29 -11.10
N GLU A 239 28.39 0.75 -12.24
CA GLU A 239 27.99 1.23 -13.57
C GLU A 239 26.68 0.59 -14.08
N HIS A 240 26.21 -0.47 -13.43
CA HIS A 240 25.09 -1.29 -13.88
C HIS A 240 23.86 -1.26 -12.96
N ILE A 241 24.02 -0.77 -11.73
CA ILE A 241 22.93 -0.60 -10.76
C ILE A 241 22.84 0.85 -10.33
N THR A 242 21.65 1.45 -10.49
CA THR A 242 21.38 2.83 -10.12
C THR A 242 20.39 2.92 -8.95
N LEU A 243 20.78 3.59 -7.86
CA LEU A 243 19.84 4.06 -6.83
C LEU A 243 19.32 5.45 -7.23
N TYR A 244 18.23 5.47 -8.01
CA TYR A 244 17.75 6.71 -8.65
C TYR A 244 17.20 7.75 -7.66
N GLY A 245 16.62 7.30 -6.54
CA GLY A 245 15.90 8.17 -5.63
C GLY A 245 14.40 8.24 -5.92
N GLN A 246 13.73 9.25 -5.37
CA GLN A 246 12.30 9.47 -5.59
C GLN A 246 12.03 10.22 -6.90
N THR A 247 10.91 9.89 -7.55
CA THR A 247 10.43 10.60 -8.73
C THR A 247 8.90 10.63 -8.75
N THR A 248 8.33 11.72 -9.25
CA THR A 248 6.89 11.83 -9.53
C THR A 248 6.52 11.29 -10.91
N LYS A 249 7.51 11.06 -11.78
CA LYS A 249 7.35 10.58 -13.16
C LYS A 249 7.64 9.08 -13.27
N ILE A 250 7.13 8.29 -12.31
CA ILE A 250 7.47 6.87 -12.24
C ILE A 250 6.96 6.09 -13.45
N TYR A 251 5.79 6.41 -13.98
CA TYR A 251 5.26 5.82 -15.20
C TYR A 251 6.26 5.92 -16.37
N ASP A 252 6.73 7.13 -16.67
CA ASP A 252 7.68 7.40 -17.79
C ASP A 252 9.01 6.64 -17.62
N ARG A 253 9.33 6.26 -16.39
CA ARG A 253 10.58 5.60 -16.07
C ARG A 253 10.54 4.09 -16.18
N ILE A 254 9.39 3.49 -15.90
CA ILE A 254 9.30 2.03 -15.80
C ILE A 254 8.55 1.36 -16.95
N HIS A 255 7.76 2.10 -17.74
CA HIS A 255 6.84 1.51 -18.74
C HIS A 255 7.55 0.72 -19.85
N LYS A 256 8.83 1.00 -20.13
CA LYS A 256 9.65 0.29 -21.13
C LYS A 256 10.50 -0.83 -20.54
N ALA A 257 10.55 -0.99 -19.23
CA ALA A 257 11.40 -1.97 -18.58
C ALA A 257 11.08 -3.41 -19.03
N SER A 258 12.10 -4.26 -19.07
CA SER A 258 11.95 -5.69 -19.35
C SER A 258 11.29 -6.43 -18.21
N LEU A 259 11.53 -6.01 -16.95
CA LEU A 259 10.99 -6.65 -15.77
C LEU A 259 10.85 -5.66 -14.62
N PHE A 260 9.73 -5.76 -13.90
CA PHE A 260 9.50 -5.10 -12.63
C PHE A 260 9.60 -6.12 -11.49
N VAL A 261 10.33 -5.78 -10.42
CA VAL A 261 10.66 -6.72 -9.33
C VAL A 261 10.15 -6.21 -7.98
N ILE A 262 9.48 -7.09 -7.22
CA ILE A 262 9.22 -6.95 -5.79
C ILE A 262 9.96 -8.05 -5.04
N SER A 263 11.00 -7.70 -4.28
CA SER A 263 11.82 -8.65 -3.49
C SER A 263 11.50 -8.65 -1.99
N SER A 264 10.33 -8.16 -1.63
CA SER A 264 9.96 -7.85 -0.25
C SER A 264 9.90 -9.10 0.66
N ASN A 265 10.27 -8.92 1.93
CA ASN A 265 10.09 -9.95 2.95
C ASN A 265 8.62 -10.04 3.41
N TYR A 266 7.89 -8.93 3.37
CA TYR A 266 6.46 -8.85 3.68
C TYR A 266 5.85 -7.61 3.02
N GLU A 267 4.60 -7.74 2.63
CA GLU A 267 3.75 -6.69 2.04
C GLU A 267 2.31 -6.86 2.53
N GLY A 268 1.59 -5.73 2.62
CA GLY A 268 0.13 -5.78 2.52
C GLY A 268 -0.24 -5.97 1.05
N MET A 269 -0.67 -4.89 0.39
CA MET A 269 -0.86 -4.90 -1.07
C MET A 269 0.08 -3.86 -1.70
N PRO A 270 1.09 -4.28 -2.48
CA PRO A 270 2.08 -3.36 -3.05
C PRO A 270 1.51 -2.57 -4.22
N ASN A 271 1.25 -1.27 -4.03
CA ASN A 271 0.74 -0.40 -5.10
C ASN A 271 1.65 -0.39 -6.34
N ALA A 272 2.97 -0.44 -6.14
CA ALA A 272 3.92 -0.43 -7.25
C ALA A 272 3.79 -1.68 -8.14
N LEU A 273 3.39 -2.83 -7.57
CA LEU A 273 3.10 -4.04 -8.35
C LEU A 273 1.82 -3.85 -9.18
N LEU A 274 0.74 -3.35 -8.55
CA LEU A 274 -0.51 -3.03 -9.26
C LEU A 274 -0.26 -2.10 -10.44
N GLU A 275 0.56 -1.08 -10.23
CA GLU A 275 0.92 -0.09 -11.24
C GLU A 275 1.75 -0.69 -12.38
N ALA A 276 2.76 -1.50 -12.07
CA ALA A 276 3.57 -2.18 -13.07
C ALA A 276 2.74 -3.15 -13.93
N MET A 277 1.84 -3.92 -13.31
CA MET A 277 0.89 -4.79 -14.01
C MET A 277 -0.05 -3.98 -14.92
N ALA A 278 -0.56 -2.84 -14.44
CA ALA A 278 -1.50 -2.01 -15.19
C ALA A 278 -0.91 -1.36 -16.44
N ILE A 279 0.40 -1.10 -16.47
CA ILE A 279 1.10 -0.57 -17.65
C ILE A 279 1.71 -1.67 -18.52
N GLY A 280 1.42 -2.94 -18.19
CA GLY A 280 1.85 -4.08 -18.98
C GLY A 280 3.35 -4.38 -18.91
N VAL A 281 4.04 -4.03 -17.82
CA VAL A 281 5.43 -4.46 -17.58
C VAL A 281 5.41 -5.87 -17.01
N PRO A 282 6.22 -6.82 -17.52
CA PRO A 282 6.38 -8.13 -16.92
C PRO A 282 6.78 -8.02 -15.44
N VAL A 283 6.19 -8.84 -14.58
CA VAL A 283 6.39 -8.71 -13.12
C VAL A 283 6.89 -10.00 -12.49
N VAL A 284 7.75 -9.86 -11.48
CA VAL A 284 8.08 -10.91 -10.52
C VAL A 284 7.96 -10.36 -9.10
N ALA A 285 7.39 -11.15 -8.20
CA ALA A 285 7.30 -10.77 -6.80
C ALA A 285 7.59 -11.96 -5.88
N THR A 286 8.07 -11.67 -4.68
CA THR A 286 8.11 -12.65 -3.59
C THR A 286 6.70 -12.95 -3.09
N ASP A 287 6.40 -14.22 -2.85
CA ASP A 287 5.12 -14.68 -2.27
C ASP A 287 5.08 -14.39 -0.77
N CYS A 288 4.75 -13.14 -0.44
CA CYS A 288 4.70 -12.68 0.94
C CYS A 288 3.58 -13.36 1.74
N PRO A 289 3.81 -13.73 3.02
CA PRO A 289 2.87 -14.54 3.82
C PRO A 289 1.47 -13.97 3.96
N CYS A 290 1.31 -12.64 3.96
CA CYS A 290 0.00 -11.97 3.99
C CYS A 290 -0.78 -12.10 2.67
N GLY A 291 -0.13 -12.62 1.61
CA GLY A 291 -0.75 -12.90 0.32
C GLY A 291 -0.97 -11.67 -0.57
N GLY A 292 -0.32 -10.52 -0.29
CA GLY A 292 -0.47 -9.33 -1.12
C GLY A 292 -0.08 -9.56 -2.58
N PRO A 293 1.18 -9.90 -2.88
CA PRO A 293 1.58 -10.27 -4.24
C PRO A 293 0.85 -11.50 -4.78
N GLY A 294 0.68 -12.55 -3.97
CA GLY A 294 0.01 -13.79 -4.37
C GLY A 294 -1.49 -13.63 -4.67
N SER A 295 -2.15 -12.54 -4.21
CA SER A 295 -3.52 -12.22 -4.62
C SER A 295 -3.61 -11.50 -5.98
N LEU A 296 -2.49 -11.02 -6.49
CA LEU A 296 -2.39 -10.29 -7.76
C LEU A 296 -1.76 -11.12 -8.87
N ILE A 297 -0.80 -11.98 -8.51
CA ILE A 297 -0.04 -12.80 -9.44
C ILE A 297 -0.47 -14.26 -9.30
N GLU A 298 -0.88 -14.84 -10.40
CA GLU A 298 -0.95 -16.28 -10.63
C GLU A 298 0.34 -16.70 -11.34
N ASP A 299 1.18 -17.50 -10.63
CA ASP A 299 2.53 -17.85 -11.13
C ASP A 299 2.48 -18.51 -12.50
N CYS A 300 3.39 -18.12 -13.40
CA CYS A 300 3.47 -18.57 -14.79
C CYS A 300 2.22 -18.27 -15.65
N VAL A 301 1.30 -17.40 -15.18
CA VAL A 301 0.10 -17.00 -15.94
C VAL A 301 0.13 -15.51 -16.25
N ASN A 302 0.24 -14.65 -15.23
CA ASN A 302 0.25 -13.19 -15.39
C ASN A 302 1.46 -12.53 -14.73
N GLY A 303 2.47 -13.31 -14.35
CA GLY A 303 3.71 -12.90 -13.71
C GLY A 303 4.42 -14.09 -13.08
N ARG A 304 5.43 -13.81 -12.27
CA ARG A 304 6.17 -14.84 -11.55
C ARG A 304 6.10 -14.59 -10.04
N LEU A 305 5.88 -15.67 -9.27
CA LEU A 305 5.99 -15.69 -7.82
C LEU A 305 7.17 -16.54 -7.40
N ILE A 306 7.97 -16.02 -6.47
CA ILE A 306 9.13 -16.72 -5.91
C ILE A 306 9.06 -16.76 -4.38
N PRO A 307 9.69 -17.72 -3.70
CA PRO A 307 9.75 -17.76 -2.25
C PRO A 307 10.44 -16.51 -1.67
N VAL A 308 9.96 -16.06 -0.50
CA VAL A 308 10.60 -14.94 0.22
C VAL A 308 12.03 -15.28 0.58
N GLY A 309 12.96 -14.38 0.23
CA GLY A 309 14.38 -14.52 0.54
C GLY A 309 15.15 -15.47 -0.38
N ASP A 310 14.51 -16.05 -1.39
CA ASP A 310 15.16 -16.95 -2.35
C ASP A 310 15.85 -16.15 -3.48
N GLU A 311 17.11 -15.82 -3.25
CA GLU A 311 17.98 -15.14 -4.21
C GLU A 311 18.21 -15.98 -5.47
N SER A 312 18.30 -17.30 -5.33
CA SER A 312 18.54 -18.20 -6.45
C SER A 312 17.31 -18.29 -7.36
N ALA A 313 16.12 -18.35 -6.80
CA ALA A 313 14.89 -18.28 -7.59
C ALA A 313 14.78 -16.96 -8.37
N LEU A 314 15.13 -15.81 -7.74
CA LEU A 314 15.13 -14.53 -8.44
C LEU A 314 16.15 -14.48 -9.58
N TYR A 315 17.34 -15.01 -9.35
CA TYR A 315 18.36 -15.14 -10.40
C TYR A 315 17.87 -15.99 -11.58
N GLN A 316 17.20 -17.11 -11.32
CA GLN A 316 16.63 -17.97 -12.39
C GLN A 316 15.53 -17.24 -13.16
N VAL A 317 14.69 -16.44 -12.49
CA VAL A 317 13.68 -15.61 -13.19
C VAL A 317 14.34 -14.59 -14.10
N PHE A 318 15.46 -13.97 -13.70
CA PHE A 318 16.18 -13.04 -14.58
C PHE A 318 16.73 -13.73 -15.84
N LEU A 319 17.30 -14.92 -15.69
CA LEU A 319 17.78 -15.71 -16.83
C LEU A 319 16.63 -16.13 -17.75
N ASP A 320 15.57 -16.71 -17.18
CA ASP A 320 14.40 -17.15 -17.92
C ASP A 320 13.76 -15.99 -18.71
N MET A 321 13.64 -14.81 -18.09
CA MET A 321 13.13 -13.61 -18.77
C MET A 321 14.01 -13.18 -19.94
N SER A 322 15.33 -13.27 -19.81
CA SER A 322 16.25 -12.88 -20.89
C SER A 322 16.21 -13.83 -22.09
N GLU A 323 15.95 -15.12 -21.83
CA GLU A 323 15.86 -16.17 -22.84
C GLU A 323 14.46 -16.31 -23.47
N ASN A 324 13.40 -16.05 -22.69
CA ASN A 324 11.99 -16.28 -23.03
C ASN A 324 11.15 -14.98 -22.99
N SER A 325 11.68 -13.89 -23.54
CA SER A 325 11.05 -12.56 -23.46
C SER A 325 9.62 -12.50 -24.01
N GLU A 326 9.28 -13.31 -25.03
CA GLU A 326 7.93 -13.41 -25.59
C GLU A 326 6.92 -13.99 -24.58
N GLN A 327 7.33 -14.99 -23.79
CA GLN A 327 6.49 -15.56 -22.73
C GLN A 327 6.20 -14.52 -21.64
N TYR A 328 7.20 -13.73 -21.26
CA TYR A 328 7.03 -12.65 -20.28
C TYR A 328 6.15 -11.51 -20.82
N ALA A 329 6.18 -11.24 -22.12
CA ALA A 329 5.24 -10.33 -22.77
C ALA A 329 3.79 -10.85 -22.70
N GLU A 330 3.57 -12.16 -22.88
CA GLU A 330 2.23 -12.76 -22.70
C GLU A 330 1.76 -12.71 -21.22
N TYR A 331 2.65 -12.92 -20.25
CA TYR A 331 2.31 -12.71 -18.83
C TYR A 331 1.87 -11.26 -18.57
N ALA A 332 2.64 -10.30 -19.07
CA ALA A 332 2.32 -8.89 -18.92
C ALA A 332 0.98 -8.50 -19.56
N LYS A 333 0.67 -9.08 -20.72
CA LYS A 333 -0.62 -8.88 -21.39
C LYS A 333 -1.80 -9.40 -20.55
N LYS A 334 -1.66 -10.59 -19.96
CA LYS A 334 -2.67 -11.13 -19.05
C LYS A 334 -2.79 -10.33 -17.75
N ALA A 335 -1.67 -9.76 -17.27
CA ALA A 335 -1.64 -8.90 -16.07
C ALA A 335 -2.47 -7.62 -16.25
N LEU A 336 -2.70 -7.14 -17.47
CA LEU A 336 -3.53 -5.96 -17.75
C LEU A 336 -4.97 -6.07 -17.23
N LYS A 337 -5.46 -7.27 -16.94
CA LYS A 337 -6.76 -7.47 -16.28
C LYS A 337 -6.89 -6.70 -14.96
N ILE A 338 -5.78 -6.43 -14.31
CA ILE A 338 -5.74 -5.62 -13.07
C ILE A 338 -6.35 -4.22 -13.28
N ARG A 339 -6.33 -3.68 -14.49
CA ARG A 339 -6.94 -2.37 -14.84
C ARG A 339 -8.46 -2.35 -14.58
N GLU A 340 -9.13 -3.48 -14.80
CA GLU A 340 -10.56 -3.64 -14.50
C GLU A 340 -10.79 -3.94 -13.02
N GLU A 341 -9.95 -4.78 -12.41
CA GLU A 341 -10.09 -5.22 -11.04
C GLU A 341 -9.82 -4.08 -10.05
N ALA A 342 -8.75 -3.31 -10.29
CA ALA A 342 -8.30 -2.18 -9.46
C ALA A 342 -8.73 -0.81 -10.04
N ASN A 343 -9.73 -0.77 -10.94
CA ASN A 343 -10.24 0.47 -11.51
C ASN A 343 -10.69 1.43 -10.38
N PRO A 344 -10.24 2.69 -10.35
CA PRO A 344 -10.53 3.63 -9.27
C PRO A 344 -12.04 3.82 -9.03
N THR A 345 -12.83 3.92 -10.09
CA THR A 345 -14.29 4.09 -10.00
C THR A 345 -14.96 2.82 -9.42
N LYS A 346 -14.54 1.64 -9.86
CA LYS A 346 -15.02 0.36 -9.32
C LYS A 346 -14.68 0.22 -7.83
N ILE A 347 -13.43 0.50 -7.45
CA ILE A 347 -13.00 0.43 -6.05
C ILE A 347 -13.76 1.43 -5.19
N CYS A 348 -13.95 2.65 -5.66
CA CYS A 348 -14.76 3.66 -4.96
C CYS A 348 -16.20 3.18 -4.75
N ARG A 349 -16.83 2.55 -5.76
CA ARG A 349 -18.16 1.96 -5.65
C ARG A 349 -18.20 0.83 -4.62
N LEU A 350 -17.24 -0.09 -4.61
CA LEU A 350 -17.16 -1.17 -3.62
C LEU A 350 -17.05 -0.62 -2.18
N TRP A 351 -16.28 0.44 -1.99
CA TRP A 351 -16.20 1.14 -0.72
C TRP A 351 -17.53 1.77 -0.34
N GLN A 352 -18.22 2.42 -1.28
CA GLN A 352 -19.52 3.04 -1.04
C GLN A 352 -20.59 2.00 -0.64
N GLU A 353 -20.66 0.88 -1.37
CA GLU A 353 -21.56 -0.23 -1.06
C GLU A 353 -21.28 -0.81 0.32
N TYR A 354 -20.00 -0.94 0.67
CA TYR A 354 -19.60 -1.42 1.99
C TYR A 354 -19.96 -0.45 3.11
N ILE A 355 -19.69 0.86 2.91
CA ILE A 355 -20.06 1.92 3.86
C ILE A 355 -21.57 1.90 4.11
N ASN A 356 -22.40 1.88 3.06
CA ASN A 356 -23.85 1.85 3.16
C ASN A 356 -24.31 0.64 3.99
N ARG A 357 -23.79 -0.56 3.70
CA ARG A 357 -24.09 -1.77 4.46
C ARG A 357 -23.76 -1.65 5.95
N VAL A 358 -22.63 -1.03 6.29
CA VAL A 358 -22.24 -0.80 7.69
C VAL A 358 -23.15 0.21 8.36
N MET A 359 -23.54 1.27 7.67
CA MET A 359 -24.48 2.29 8.19
C MET A 359 -25.85 1.69 8.45
N ASP A 360 -26.41 0.95 7.50
CA ASP A 360 -27.74 0.29 7.64
C ASP A 360 -27.75 -0.72 8.80
N SER A 361 -26.68 -1.48 8.97
CA SER A 361 -26.54 -2.43 10.08
C SER A 361 -26.49 -1.73 11.44
N ASN A 362 -25.90 -0.54 11.52
CA ASN A 362 -25.87 0.25 12.76
C ASN A 362 -27.22 0.93 13.06
N ALA A 363 -27.93 1.40 12.03
CA ALA A 363 -29.26 2.00 12.20
C ALA A 363 -30.28 0.99 12.76
N ASN A 364 -30.19 -0.28 12.37
CA ASN A 364 -31.06 -1.36 12.87
C ASN A 364 -30.70 -1.86 14.28
N CYS A 365 -29.57 -1.44 14.86
CA CYS A 365 -29.12 -1.83 16.21
C CYS A 365 -29.32 -0.73 17.26
N GLN A 366 -29.77 0.48 16.86
CA GLN A 366 -30.17 1.59 17.73
C GLN A 366 -31.70 1.58 17.91
#